data_72d8699bd100ae750f74905fdb703ee6
#
_entry.id   72d8699bd100ae750f74905fdb703ee6
#
_cell.length_a   1.000
_cell.length_b   1.000
_cell.length_c   1.000
_cell.angle_alpha   90.00
_cell.angle_beta   90.00
_cell.angle_gamma   90.00
#
_symmetry.space_group_name_H-M   'P 1'
#
loop_
_entity.id
_entity.type
_entity.pdbx_description
1 polymer ?
#
loop_
_entity_poly.entity_id
_entity_poly.type
_entity_poly.pdbx_seq_one_letter_code
_entity_poly.pdbx_strand_id
1 'polypeptide(L)'
;LHLQRGDRLQLLRAGSAGGRLSARGRARIACTLDAALAVVEVGQPVWFDDGRIGAVVRRRVARGVELEITAARDGGETLRADKGINLPDTVLALPALTAKDLDDLAAVAPLADTVGLSFAQSADDVRTLRAALARLGAPERGIVLKVETVRGFAHLPELLFAALEGPAAGVM
;
A
#
# COMPACT_ATOMS: atom_id res chain seq x y z
N LEU A 1 18.28 -7.67 -1.16
CA LEU A 1 18.37 -8.89 -0.37
C LEU A 1 17.91 -10.08 -1.18
N HIS A 2 18.65 -11.17 -1.20
CA HIS A 2 18.16 -12.42 -1.77
C HIS A 2 17.50 -13.25 -0.68
N LEU A 3 16.23 -13.62 -0.89
CA LEU A 3 15.38 -14.29 0.09
C LEU A 3 14.86 -15.61 -0.48
N GLN A 4 14.86 -16.64 0.35
CA GLN A 4 14.35 -17.96 0.04
C GLN A 4 13.25 -18.36 1.01
N ARG A 5 12.42 -19.31 0.63
CA ARG A 5 11.43 -19.89 1.52
C ARG A 5 12.06 -20.42 2.80
N GLY A 6 11.49 -20.06 3.94
CA GLY A 6 12.01 -20.37 5.29
C GLY A 6 12.94 -19.31 5.88
N ASP A 7 13.40 -18.34 5.09
CA ASP A 7 14.21 -17.23 5.61
C ASP A 7 13.43 -16.37 6.62
N ARG A 8 14.16 -15.73 7.53
CA ARG A 8 13.62 -14.78 8.51
C ARG A 8 13.98 -13.34 8.12
N LEU A 9 12.95 -12.49 8.05
CA LEU A 9 13.09 -11.08 7.71
C LEU A 9 12.49 -10.23 8.83
N GLN A 10 13.24 -9.25 9.34
CA GLN A 10 12.69 -8.23 10.22
C GLN A 10 12.25 -7.02 9.37
N LEU A 11 10.96 -6.72 9.43
CA LEU A 11 10.38 -5.51 8.87
C LEU A 11 10.25 -4.48 9.99
N LEU A 12 11.04 -3.41 9.90
CA LEU A 12 11.24 -2.45 10.98
C LEU A 12 10.78 -1.05 10.57
N ARG A 13 10.50 -0.20 11.53
CA ARG A 13 10.17 1.22 11.32
C ARG A 13 11.27 1.96 10.57
N ALA A 14 10.89 3.03 9.87
CA ALA A 14 11.81 3.94 9.20
C ALA A 14 12.97 4.38 10.12
N GLY A 15 14.13 4.65 9.53
CA GLY A 15 15.36 4.99 10.25
C GLY A 15 16.05 3.79 10.93
N SER A 16 15.55 2.55 10.74
CA SER A 16 16.24 1.35 11.17
C SER A 16 17.26 0.92 10.11
N ALA A 17 18.47 0.52 10.55
CA ALA A 17 19.49 0.04 9.62
C ALA A 17 19.02 -1.26 8.94
N GLY A 18 19.00 -1.28 7.62
CA GLY A 18 18.74 -2.46 6.81
C GLY A 18 20.00 -3.34 6.62
N GLY A 19 19.82 -4.54 6.12
CA GLY A 19 20.91 -5.43 5.73
C GLY A 19 20.74 -6.88 6.21
N ARG A 20 21.74 -7.72 5.88
CA ARG A 20 21.81 -9.10 6.39
C ARG A 20 22.29 -9.11 7.84
N LEU A 21 21.60 -9.86 8.70
CA LEU A 21 21.95 -10.00 10.12
C LEU A 21 22.89 -11.17 10.40
N SER A 22 22.87 -12.20 9.55
CA SER A 22 23.70 -13.39 9.72
C SER A 22 23.75 -14.24 8.44
N ALA A 23 24.70 -15.17 8.39
CA ALA A 23 24.80 -16.20 7.35
C ALA A 23 23.64 -17.21 7.35
N ARG A 24 22.74 -17.16 8.35
CA ARG A 24 21.61 -18.11 8.51
C ARG A 24 20.27 -17.54 7.97
N GLY A 25 20.28 -16.79 6.85
CA GLY A 25 19.03 -16.32 6.24
C GLY A 25 18.25 -15.32 7.09
N ARG A 26 18.90 -14.54 7.95
CA ARG A 26 18.28 -13.44 8.69
C ARG A 26 18.61 -12.10 8.05
N ALA A 27 17.61 -11.31 7.79
CA ALA A 27 17.76 -9.98 7.19
C ALA A 27 16.89 -8.96 7.91
N ARG A 28 17.13 -7.67 7.65
CA ARG A 28 16.26 -6.56 8.08
C ARG A 28 16.07 -5.59 6.94
N ILE A 29 14.86 -5.04 6.88
CA ILE A 29 14.50 -3.93 6.00
C ILE A 29 13.69 -2.91 6.79
N ALA A 30 13.68 -1.68 6.31
CA ALA A 30 12.82 -0.63 6.85
C ALA A 30 11.54 -0.53 6.02
N CYS A 31 10.42 -0.31 6.70
CA CYS A 31 9.15 0.10 6.12
C CYS A 31 9.00 1.61 6.32
N THR A 32 8.62 2.33 5.29
CA THR A 32 8.39 3.78 5.36
C THR A 32 7.06 4.15 6.03
N LEU A 33 6.15 3.18 6.18
CA LEU A 33 4.83 3.36 6.75
C LEU A 33 4.75 2.74 8.15
N ASP A 34 5.13 3.48 9.17
CA ASP A 34 5.14 3.05 10.57
C ASP A 34 3.75 2.62 11.08
N ALA A 35 2.68 3.27 10.57
CA ALA A 35 1.29 2.95 10.93
C ALA A 35 0.93 1.50 10.58
N ALA A 36 1.40 0.98 9.46
CA ALA A 36 1.18 -0.41 9.07
C ALA A 36 1.80 -1.40 10.06
N LEU A 37 3.02 -1.10 10.53
CA LEU A 37 3.71 -1.93 11.53
C LEU A 37 3.06 -1.88 12.91
N ALA A 38 2.28 -0.84 13.21
CA ALA A 38 1.58 -0.73 14.48
C ALA A 38 0.38 -1.70 14.57
N VAL A 39 -0.29 -1.96 13.45
CA VAL A 39 -1.57 -2.69 13.40
C VAL A 39 -1.48 -4.10 12.81
N VAL A 40 -0.44 -4.43 12.05
CA VAL A 40 -0.26 -5.78 11.52
C VAL A 40 -0.11 -6.80 12.64
N GLU A 41 -0.78 -7.95 12.54
CA GLU A 41 -0.86 -8.96 13.58
C GLU A 41 -0.09 -10.24 13.24
N VAL A 42 0.24 -11.01 14.28
CA VAL A 42 0.85 -12.34 14.11
C VAL A 42 -0.09 -13.26 13.35
N GLY A 43 0.44 -13.98 12.37
CA GLY A 43 -0.31 -14.85 11.48
C GLY A 43 -0.74 -14.19 10.17
N GLN A 44 -0.78 -12.86 10.08
CA GLN A 44 -1.18 -12.17 8.85
C GLN A 44 -0.11 -12.28 7.76
N PRO A 45 -0.54 -12.39 6.49
CA PRO A 45 0.34 -12.41 5.34
C PRO A 45 0.90 -11.02 5.03
N VAL A 46 2.12 -11.02 4.50
CA VAL A 46 2.81 -9.83 3.98
C VAL A 46 3.37 -10.18 2.62
N TRP A 47 3.07 -9.36 1.61
CA TRP A 47 3.58 -9.55 0.26
C TRP A 47 4.46 -8.38 -0.16
N PHE A 48 5.54 -8.70 -0.87
CA PHE A 48 6.48 -7.72 -1.41
C PHE A 48 6.56 -7.82 -2.92
N ASP A 49 6.84 -6.69 -3.56
CA ASP A 49 7.12 -6.59 -5.00
C ASP A 49 5.99 -7.25 -5.83
N ASP A 50 4.76 -6.76 -5.66
CA ASP A 50 3.56 -7.21 -6.37
C ASP A 50 3.30 -8.73 -6.29
N GLY A 51 3.53 -9.28 -5.10
CA GLY A 51 3.28 -10.69 -4.81
C GLY A 51 4.43 -11.64 -5.16
N ARG A 52 5.60 -11.14 -5.56
CA ARG A 52 6.76 -11.98 -5.91
C ARG A 52 7.37 -12.68 -4.69
N ILE A 53 7.27 -12.07 -3.51
CA ILE A 53 7.74 -12.65 -2.24
C ILE A 53 6.59 -12.61 -1.26
N GLY A 54 6.20 -13.77 -0.74
CA GLY A 54 5.22 -13.91 0.32
C GLY A 54 5.88 -14.23 1.65
N ALA A 55 5.32 -13.67 2.72
CA ALA A 55 5.76 -13.89 4.08
C ALA A 55 4.57 -13.92 5.04
N VAL A 56 4.81 -14.43 6.25
CA VAL A 56 3.83 -14.42 7.36
C VAL A 56 4.49 -13.80 8.58
N VAL A 57 3.74 -12.96 9.28
CA VAL A 57 4.17 -12.38 10.57
C VAL A 57 4.25 -13.48 11.62
N ARG A 58 5.43 -13.69 12.20
CA ARG A 58 5.66 -14.71 13.23
C ARG A 58 5.69 -14.16 14.64
N ARG A 59 6.18 -12.96 14.82
CA ARG A 59 6.18 -12.30 16.12
C ARG A 59 6.43 -10.80 16.00
N ARG A 60 6.03 -10.08 17.01
CA ARG A 60 6.40 -8.67 17.17
C ARG A 60 7.82 -8.55 17.72
N VAL A 61 8.53 -7.51 17.29
CA VAL A 61 9.84 -7.12 17.83
C VAL A 61 9.80 -5.64 18.23
N ALA A 62 10.82 -5.16 18.94
CA ALA A 62 10.82 -3.82 19.53
C ALA A 62 10.47 -2.68 18.55
N ARG A 63 10.88 -2.78 17.28
CA ARG A 63 10.68 -1.75 16.27
C ARG A 63 9.92 -2.22 15.04
N GLY A 64 9.13 -3.28 15.14
CA GLY A 64 8.38 -3.81 14.02
C GLY A 64 7.96 -5.26 14.20
N VAL A 65 8.11 -6.06 13.16
CA VAL A 65 7.73 -7.47 13.14
C VAL A 65 8.82 -8.35 12.54
N GLU A 66 8.85 -9.62 12.96
CA GLU A 66 9.64 -10.66 12.32
C GLU A 66 8.72 -11.51 11.45
N LEU A 67 9.13 -11.67 10.21
CA LEU A 67 8.47 -12.41 9.17
C LEU A 67 9.21 -13.71 8.87
N GLU A 68 8.48 -14.71 8.42
CA GLU A 68 9.03 -15.89 7.76
C GLU A 68 8.62 -15.86 6.29
N ILE A 69 9.56 -16.02 5.39
CA ILE A 69 9.28 -16.10 3.95
C ILE A 69 8.61 -17.43 3.66
N THR A 70 7.38 -17.37 3.14
CA THR A 70 6.54 -18.55 2.83
C THR A 70 6.44 -18.82 1.35
N ALA A 71 6.64 -17.80 0.51
CA ALA A 71 6.61 -17.91 -0.94
C ALA A 71 7.72 -17.10 -1.59
N ALA A 72 8.44 -17.72 -2.49
CA ALA A 72 9.41 -17.15 -3.43
C ALA A 72 9.56 -18.16 -4.57
N ARG A 73 10.06 -17.72 -5.74
CA ARG A 73 10.36 -18.64 -6.82
C ARG A 73 11.49 -19.63 -6.42
N ASP A 74 11.60 -20.73 -7.13
CA ASP A 74 12.67 -21.69 -6.94
C ASP A 74 14.04 -21.00 -7.10
N GLY A 75 14.95 -21.26 -6.16
CA GLY A 75 16.25 -20.59 -6.08
C GLY A 75 16.23 -19.25 -5.35
N GLY A 76 15.06 -18.76 -4.93
CA GLY A 76 14.87 -17.50 -4.20
C GLY A 76 14.57 -16.29 -5.08
N GLU A 77 14.23 -15.19 -4.45
CA GLU A 77 13.87 -13.92 -5.08
C GLU A 77 14.64 -12.75 -4.47
N THR A 78 14.97 -11.77 -5.30
CA THR A 78 15.73 -10.59 -4.84
C THR A 78 14.80 -9.43 -4.50
N LEU A 79 14.67 -9.12 -3.22
CA LEU A 79 14.00 -7.92 -2.74
C LEU A 79 14.93 -6.72 -2.84
N ARG A 80 14.55 -5.74 -3.63
CA ARG A 80 15.25 -4.46 -3.80
C ARG A 80 14.61 -3.38 -2.92
N ALA A 81 15.27 -2.22 -2.80
CA ALA A 81 14.67 -1.04 -2.19
C ALA A 81 13.49 -0.53 -3.05
N ASP A 82 12.65 0.30 -2.43
CA ASP A 82 11.54 1.01 -3.06
C ASP A 82 10.48 0.08 -3.69
N LYS A 83 10.33 -1.11 -3.12
CA LYS A 83 9.30 -2.07 -3.52
C LYS A 83 8.07 -1.99 -2.62
N GLY A 84 6.89 -2.13 -3.22
CA GLY A 84 5.61 -2.16 -2.53
C GLY A 84 5.53 -3.27 -1.49
N ILE A 85 4.84 -2.98 -0.39
CA ILE A 85 4.51 -3.93 0.68
C ILE A 85 3.00 -3.98 0.79
N ASN A 86 2.41 -5.14 0.53
CA ASN A 86 0.97 -5.36 0.62
C ASN A 86 0.65 -6.17 1.88
N LEU A 87 -0.37 -5.73 2.61
CA LEU A 87 -0.88 -6.31 3.85
C LEU A 87 -2.37 -6.63 3.65
N PRO A 88 -2.71 -7.70 2.92
CA PRO A 88 -4.09 -7.93 2.45
C PRO A 88 -5.10 -8.08 3.58
N ASP A 89 -4.71 -8.69 4.70
CA ASP A 89 -5.59 -8.98 5.84
C ASP A 89 -5.51 -7.90 6.94
N THR A 90 -4.66 -6.87 6.75
CA THR A 90 -4.48 -5.81 7.74
C THR A 90 -5.39 -4.64 7.41
N VAL A 91 -6.26 -4.26 8.33
CA VAL A 91 -7.08 -3.05 8.18
C VAL A 91 -6.22 -1.82 8.44
N LEU A 92 -5.83 -1.14 7.37
CA LEU A 92 -5.09 0.12 7.45
C LEU A 92 -6.10 1.28 7.39
N ALA A 93 -6.27 1.99 8.50
CA ALA A 93 -7.06 3.23 8.55
C ALA A 93 -6.20 4.41 8.06
N LEU A 94 -5.79 4.34 6.79
CA LEU A 94 -5.01 5.39 6.15
C LEU A 94 -5.91 6.19 5.22
N PRO A 95 -5.75 7.53 5.15
CA PRO A 95 -6.42 8.31 4.13
C PRO A 95 -5.94 7.87 2.74
N ALA A 96 -6.84 7.77 1.78
CA ALA A 96 -6.49 7.44 0.40
C ALA A 96 -5.64 8.54 -0.27
N LEU A 97 -5.74 9.78 0.25
CA LEU A 97 -4.92 10.92 -0.18
C LEU A 97 -4.04 11.39 0.97
N THR A 98 -2.73 11.34 0.78
CA THR A 98 -1.74 11.95 1.69
C THR A 98 -1.57 13.44 1.39
N ALA A 99 -0.90 14.17 2.28
CA ALA A 99 -0.54 15.58 2.01
C ALA A 99 0.30 15.70 0.74
N LYS A 100 1.24 14.76 0.52
CA LYS A 100 2.04 14.71 -0.71
C LYS A 100 1.18 14.50 -1.96
N ASP A 101 0.18 13.62 -1.90
CA ASP A 101 -0.72 13.38 -3.04
C ASP A 101 -1.52 14.65 -3.39
N LEU A 102 -1.91 15.44 -2.40
CA LEU A 102 -2.59 16.72 -2.62
C LEU A 102 -1.66 17.77 -3.26
N ASP A 103 -0.39 17.80 -2.87
CA ASP A 103 0.63 18.67 -3.50
C ASP A 103 0.90 18.23 -4.95
N ASP A 104 1.08 16.93 -5.18
CA ASP A 104 1.27 16.36 -6.52
C ASP A 104 0.03 16.59 -7.41
N LEU A 105 -1.18 16.49 -6.84
CA LEU A 105 -2.43 16.73 -7.55
C LEU A 105 -2.50 18.16 -8.13
N ALA A 106 -1.98 19.15 -7.41
CA ALA A 106 -1.93 20.54 -7.89
C ALA A 106 -1.11 20.68 -9.18
N ALA A 107 -0.06 19.88 -9.34
CA ALA A 107 0.75 19.86 -10.55
C ALA A 107 0.12 19.04 -11.69
N VAL A 108 -0.60 17.98 -11.35
CA VAL A 108 -1.13 17.00 -12.31
C VAL A 108 -2.50 17.39 -12.84
N ALA A 109 -3.39 17.95 -12.02
CA ALA A 109 -4.76 18.26 -12.38
C ALA A 109 -4.93 19.11 -13.67
N PRO A 110 -4.06 20.10 -13.95
CA PRO A 110 -4.14 20.86 -15.21
C PRO A 110 -3.79 20.04 -16.46
N LEU A 111 -3.05 18.95 -16.30
CA LEU A 111 -2.45 18.18 -17.39
C LEU A 111 -3.21 16.87 -17.68
N ALA A 112 -4.02 16.40 -16.75
CA ALA A 112 -4.69 15.11 -16.83
C ALA A 112 -6.17 15.27 -17.22
N ASP A 113 -6.70 14.38 -18.04
CA ASP A 113 -8.14 14.26 -18.29
C ASP A 113 -8.84 13.45 -17.19
N THR A 114 -8.08 12.52 -16.60
CA THR A 114 -8.58 11.58 -15.59
C THR A 114 -7.53 11.36 -14.51
N VAL A 115 -7.96 11.22 -13.26
CA VAL A 115 -7.10 10.96 -12.09
C VAL A 115 -7.43 9.59 -11.50
N GLY A 116 -6.39 8.75 -11.32
CA GLY A 116 -6.52 7.47 -10.63
C GLY A 116 -6.42 7.64 -9.11
N LEU A 117 -7.42 7.15 -8.36
CA LEU A 117 -7.41 7.10 -6.91
C LEU A 117 -7.02 5.70 -6.44
N SER A 118 -5.77 5.53 -6.02
CA SER A 118 -5.26 4.26 -5.48
C SER A 118 -5.79 4.02 -4.06
N PHE A 119 -5.95 2.77 -3.71
CA PHE A 119 -6.41 2.34 -2.38
C PHE A 119 -7.72 2.98 -1.92
N ALA A 120 -8.63 3.30 -2.84
CA ALA A 120 -9.97 3.78 -2.51
C ALA A 120 -10.70 2.76 -1.64
N GLN A 121 -11.17 3.17 -0.45
CA GLN A 121 -11.80 2.29 0.53
C GLN A 121 -13.19 2.79 0.98
N SER A 122 -13.51 4.05 0.75
CA SER A 122 -14.76 4.66 1.17
C SER A 122 -15.23 5.75 0.20
N ALA A 123 -16.54 6.05 0.21
CA ALA A 123 -17.11 7.17 -0.54
C ALA A 123 -16.45 8.51 -0.16
N ASP A 124 -16.00 8.65 1.09
CA ASP A 124 -15.36 9.88 1.56
C ASP A 124 -13.97 10.09 0.95
N ASP A 125 -13.25 9.03 0.59
CA ASP A 125 -11.99 9.13 -0.15
C ASP A 125 -12.24 9.78 -1.52
N VAL A 126 -13.31 9.35 -2.21
CA VAL A 126 -13.71 9.90 -3.51
C VAL A 126 -14.13 11.35 -3.39
N ARG A 127 -14.98 11.69 -2.41
CA ARG A 127 -15.42 13.07 -2.16
C ARG A 127 -14.26 13.99 -1.81
N THR A 128 -13.25 13.47 -1.06
CA THR A 128 -12.04 14.22 -0.74
C THR A 128 -11.25 14.57 -2.01
N LEU A 129 -11.07 13.60 -2.92
CA LEU A 129 -10.41 13.86 -4.21
C LEU A 129 -11.22 14.86 -5.05
N ARG A 130 -12.55 14.72 -5.13
CA ARG A 130 -13.41 15.67 -5.86
C ARG A 130 -13.31 17.08 -5.31
N ALA A 131 -13.36 17.22 -3.99
CA ALA A 131 -13.21 18.53 -3.35
C ALA A 131 -11.82 19.15 -3.61
N ALA A 132 -10.77 18.34 -3.67
CA ALA A 132 -9.43 18.79 -4.01
C ALA A 132 -9.35 19.25 -5.48
N LEU A 133 -9.89 18.49 -6.42
CA LEU A 133 -9.98 18.87 -7.84
C LEU A 133 -10.79 20.16 -8.04
N ALA A 134 -11.91 20.31 -7.35
CA ALA A 134 -12.72 21.54 -7.41
C ALA A 134 -11.94 22.77 -6.91
N ARG A 135 -11.20 22.65 -5.80
CA ARG A 135 -10.36 23.73 -5.31
C ARG A 135 -9.23 24.12 -6.28
N LEU A 136 -8.78 23.17 -7.10
CA LEU A 136 -7.75 23.41 -8.12
C LEU A 136 -8.34 23.90 -9.45
N GLY A 137 -9.65 24.15 -9.52
CA GLY A 137 -10.31 24.63 -10.75
C GLY A 137 -10.48 23.55 -11.81
N ALA A 138 -10.41 22.27 -11.44
CA ALA A 138 -10.50 21.12 -12.34
C ALA A 138 -11.65 20.14 -11.94
N PRO A 139 -12.89 20.61 -11.64
CA PRO A 139 -13.97 19.75 -11.18
C PRO A 139 -14.47 18.76 -12.24
N GLU A 140 -14.15 19.00 -13.50
CA GLU A 140 -14.55 18.19 -14.65
C GLU A 140 -13.65 16.98 -14.89
N ARG A 141 -12.61 16.78 -14.11
CA ARG A 141 -11.72 15.62 -14.28
C ARG A 141 -12.44 14.32 -13.90
N GLY A 142 -12.24 13.30 -14.76
CA GLY A 142 -12.70 11.94 -14.48
C GLY A 142 -11.95 11.33 -13.30
N ILE A 143 -12.56 10.36 -12.61
CA ILE A 143 -11.92 9.58 -11.55
C ILE A 143 -11.93 8.11 -11.92
N VAL A 144 -10.77 7.45 -11.85
CA VAL A 144 -10.64 5.99 -11.91
C VAL A 144 -10.33 5.46 -10.52
N LEU A 145 -11.25 4.67 -9.99
CA LEU A 145 -11.09 4.00 -8.70
C LEU A 145 -10.18 2.79 -8.87
N LYS A 146 -9.07 2.75 -8.16
CA LYS A 146 -8.20 1.57 -8.08
C LYS A 146 -8.56 0.80 -6.81
N VAL A 147 -9.26 -0.31 -6.98
CA VAL A 147 -9.77 -1.14 -5.87
C VAL A 147 -8.76 -2.23 -5.58
N GLU A 148 -7.92 -2.00 -4.58
CA GLU A 148 -6.73 -2.81 -4.27
C GLU A 148 -6.82 -3.48 -2.89
N THR A 149 -7.97 -3.34 -2.19
CA THR A 149 -8.18 -3.90 -0.85
C THR A 149 -9.51 -4.63 -0.74
N VAL A 150 -9.60 -5.60 0.17
CA VAL A 150 -10.86 -6.29 0.49
C VAL A 150 -11.93 -5.29 0.94
N ARG A 151 -11.54 -4.28 1.73
CA ARG A 151 -12.45 -3.21 2.18
C ARG A 151 -12.98 -2.36 1.02
N GLY A 152 -12.09 -1.94 0.11
CA GLY A 152 -12.50 -1.21 -1.09
C GLY A 152 -13.48 -2.01 -1.95
N PHE A 153 -13.22 -3.30 -2.12
CA PHE A 153 -14.13 -4.18 -2.85
C PHE A 153 -15.50 -4.33 -2.15
N ALA A 154 -15.51 -4.49 -0.82
CA ALA A 154 -16.75 -4.59 -0.06
C ALA A 154 -17.62 -3.32 -0.13
N HIS A 155 -16.98 -2.13 -0.26
CA HIS A 155 -17.66 -0.83 -0.39
C HIS A 155 -17.71 -0.32 -1.85
N LEU A 156 -17.51 -1.20 -2.83
CA LEU A 156 -17.49 -0.81 -4.24
C LEU A 156 -18.76 -0.08 -4.70
N PRO A 157 -19.98 -0.47 -4.29
CA PRO A 157 -21.20 0.27 -4.67
C PRO A 157 -21.16 1.72 -4.20
N GLU A 158 -20.81 1.99 -2.95
CA GLU A 158 -20.73 3.33 -2.37
C GLU A 158 -19.62 4.18 -3.03
N LEU A 159 -18.50 3.57 -3.34
CA LEU A 159 -17.39 4.18 -4.07
C LEU A 159 -17.84 4.60 -5.47
N LEU A 160 -18.55 3.72 -6.18
CA LEU A 160 -19.09 4.00 -7.51
C LEU A 160 -20.13 5.12 -7.48
N PHE A 161 -21.08 5.11 -6.54
CA PHE A 161 -22.04 6.19 -6.40
C PHE A 161 -21.35 7.53 -6.19
N ALA A 162 -20.38 7.61 -5.29
CA ALA A 162 -19.63 8.85 -5.07
C ALA A 162 -18.82 9.28 -6.32
N ALA A 163 -18.28 8.33 -7.07
CA ALA A 163 -17.55 8.64 -8.30
C ALA A 163 -18.45 9.14 -9.41
N LEU A 164 -19.68 8.61 -9.52
CA LEU A 164 -20.70 8.99 -10.50
C LEU A 164 -21.35 10.36 -10.21
N GLU A 165 -21.14 10.96 -9.05
CA GLU A 165 -21.50 12.36 -8.78
C GLU A 165 -20.75 13.34 -9.69
N GLY A 166 -19.73 12.92 -10.41
CA GLY A 166 -18.95 13.72 -11.33
C GLY A 166 -19.07 13.31 -12.79
N PRO A 167 -18.34 13.97 -13.68
CA PRO A 167 -18.53 13.90 -15.13
C PRO A 167 -18.16 12.55 -15.75
N ALA A 168 -17.18 11.84 -15.16
CA ALA A 168 -16.73 10.54 -15.62
C ALA A 168 -16.15 9.70 -14.46
N ALA A 169 -16.47 8.42 -14.48
CA ALA A 169 -15.96 7.46 -13.50
C ALA A 169 -15.55 6.15 -14.18
N GLY A 170 -14.50 5.52 -13.64
CA GLY A 170 -14.03 4.21 -14.03
C GLY A 170 -13.57 3.40 -12.82
N VAL A 171 -13.35 2.10 -13.00
CA VAL A 171 -12.82 1.17 -11.99
C VAL A 171 -11.72 0.34 -12.61
N MET A 172 -10.68 0.10 -11.82
CA MET A 172 -9.55 -0.76 -12.14
C MET A 172 -9.27 -1.71 -10.97
#